data_bdcfd4dee25de231ac814832347a366b
#
_entry.id   bdcfd4dee25de231ac814832347a366b
#
_cell.length_a   1.000
_cell.length_b   1.000
_cell.length_c   1.000
_cell.angle_alpha   90.00
_cell.angle_beta   90.00
_cell.angle_gamma   90.00
#
_symmetry.space_group_name_H-M   'P 1'
#
loop_
_entity.id
_entity.type
_entity.pdbx_description
1 polymer ?
#
loop_
_entity_poly.entity_id
_entity_poly.type
_entity_poly.pdbx_seq_one_letter_code
_entity_poly.pdbx_strand_id
1 'polypeptide(L)'
;MATSRRELLKLGGLATASLVLSQKSFAAWAPSARYPDPRIMAVDDSFRRYMLASAKVEQIATGFRWAEGPVWFGDTRMLLWSDIPDNVIMRWDEATGATSVFRQPANYANGHARDRQGRLISCEHDTRRITRTENDGSITVLADNFEGKPLNSPNDIVVRSDGSIWFTDPPFGISGFYEGHKATPQLPQNVYRLDPESRKLSVVLGDVKGPNGLCFSADEKTLYVVESRATPNRLILAWDVVDNTLKNKRVHIDCGNGTADGIACDMDGNLWCGWGTGSEELDGVRVFNPQGKNIGIIQLPERCANLCFGGEQRNRLFMASSTSIYSLYVNAQGAKLV
;
A
#
# COMPACT_ATOMS: atom_id res chain seq x y z
N MET A 1 -18.38 -75.60 17.17
CA MET A 1 -18.61 -74.75 18.31
C MET A 1 -18.70 -73.31 17.76
N ALA A 2 -19.92 -72.76 17.78
CA ALA A 2 -20.21 -71.46 17.19
C ALA A 2 -20.01 -70.36 18.26
N THR A 3 -19.04 -69.52 18.10
CA THR A 3 -18.77 -68.38 18.99
C THR A 3 -19.85 -67.30 18.79
N SER A 4 -20.55 -67.02 19.88
CA SER A 4 -21.69 -66.10 19.95
C SER A 4 -21.31 -64.67 19.62
N ARG A 5 -22.16 -63.99 18.85
CA ARG A 5 -22.09 -62.60 18.48
C ARG A 5 -22.01 -61.57 19.67
N ARG A 6 -22.17 -62.12 20.91
CA ARG A 6 -22.11 -61.28 22.13
C ARG A 6 -20.71 -61.04 22.69
N GLU A 7 -19.74 -61.87 22.31
CA GLU A 7 -18.33 -61.64 22.80
C GLU A 7 -17.51 -60.75 21.92
N LEU A 8 -17.94 -60.46 20.70
CA LEU A 8 -17.28 -59.52 19.81
C LEU A 8 -17.56 -58.03 20.15
N LEU A 9 -18.47 -57.76 21.08
CA LEU A 9 -18.83 -56.37 21.48
C LEU A 9 -18.13 -55.88 22.75
N LYS A 10 -17.24 -56.68 23.34
CA LYS A 10 -16.51 -56.30 24.58
C LYS A 10 -15.05 -55.90 24.36
N LEU A 11 -14.56 -55.89 23.12
CA LEU A 11 -13.17 -55.50 22.80
C LEU A 11 -13.07 -54.27 21.91
N GLY A 12 -14.11 -53.46 21.82
CA GLY A 12 -14.17 -52.22 21.06
C GLY A 12 -14.15 -50.98 21.94
N GLY A 13 -13.39 -50.99 23.02
CA GLY A 13 -13.04 -49.78 23.75
C GLY A 13 -11.98 -48.99 22.98
N LEU A 14 -12.34 -48.45 21.81
CA LEU A 14 -11.53 -47.51 21.09
C LEU A 14 -11.48 -46.22 21.88
N ALA A 15 -10.33 -45.95 22.47
CA ALA A 15 -9.93 -44.62 22.88
C ALA A 15 -9.94 -43.72 21.62
N THR A 16 -11.04 -43.01 21.42
CA THR A 16 -11.06 -41.86 20.54
C THR A 16 -10.15 -40.84 21.16
N ALA A 17 -8.85 -40.89 20.84
CA ALA A 17 -7.96 -39.78 20.99
C ALA A 17 -8.51 -38.65 20.10
N SER A 18 -9.28 -37.77 20.72
CA SER A 18 -9.65 -36.51 20.10
C SER A 18 -8.32 -35.76 19.82
N LEU A 19 -7.83 -35.86 18.59
CA LEU A 19 -6.89 -34.92 18.06
C LEU A 19 -7.61 -33.56 18.10
N VAL A 20 -7.43 -32.82 19.17
CA VAL A 20 -7.67 -31.38 19.20
C VAL A 20 -6.58 -30.82 18.31
N LEU A 21 -6.82 -30.80 17.00
CA LEU A 21 -6.15 -29.89 16.11
C LEU A 21 -6.46 -28.50 16.67
N SER A 22 -5.50 -27.95 17.37
CA SER A 22 -5.47 -26.51 17.66
C SER A 22 -5.48 -25.82 16.30
N GLN A 23 -6.68 -25.60 15.74
CA GLN A 23 -6.86 -24.58 14.75
C GLN A 23 -6.46 -23.30 15.49
N LYS A 24 -5.31 -22.74 15.15
CA LYS A 24 -5.06 -21.33 15.37
C LYS A 24 -6.18 -20.63 14.60
N SER A 25 -7.30 -20.40 15.25
CA SER A 25 -8.30 -19.46 14.75
C SER A 25 -7.55 -18.13 14.72
N PHE A 26 -7.26 -17.63 13.55
CA PHE A 26 -6.95 -16.22 13.43
C PHE A 26 -8.09 -15.50 14.12
N ALA A 27 -7.79 -14.83 15.23
CA ALA A 27 -8.81 -14.12 15.99
C ALA A 27 -9.49 -13.16 15.01
N ALA A 28 -10.80 -13.29 14.87
CA ALA A 28 -11.56 -12.38 14.04
C ALA A 28 -11.25 -10.94 14.51
N TRP A 29 -11.01 -10.03 13.58
CA TRP A 29 -10.78 -8.64 13.91
C TRP A 29 -11.87 -8.13 14.87
N ALA A 30 -11.46 -7.47 15.94
CA ALA A 30 -12.36 -6.75 16.83
C ALA A 30 -11.81 -5.33 17.03
N PRO A 31 -12.66 -4.30 16.85
CA PRO A 31 -12.25 -2.95 17.16
C PRO A 31 -11.96 -2.83 18.67
N SER A 32 -11.07 -1.90 19.04
CA SER A 32 -10.79 -1.65 20.45
C SER A 32 -12.07 -1.28 21.21
N ALA A 33 -12.27 -1.90 22.37
CA ALA A 33 -13.31 -1.51 23.32
C ALA A 33 -12.89 -0.32 24.21
N ARG A 34 -11.63 0.11 24.09
CA ARG A 34 -11.05 1.18 24.92
C ARG A 34 -10.69 2.39 24.08
N TYR A 35 -10.78 3.55 24.68
CA TYR A 35 -10.32 4.83 24.16
C TYR A 35 -9.33 5.45 25.16
N PRO A 36 -8.22 6.05 24.70
CA PRO A 36 -7.71 5.95 23.32
C PRO A 36 -7.39 4.51 22.92
N ASP A 37 -7.44 4.21 21.64
CA ASP A 37 -7.12 2.88 21.12
C ASP A 37 -5.65 2.55 21.42
N PRO A 38 -5.33 1.47 22.17
CA PRO A 38 -3.97 1.13 22.56
C PRO A 38 -3.05 0.75 21.39
N ARG A 39 -3.62 0.51 20.22
CA ARG A 39 -2.86 0.27 18.99
C ARG A 39 -2.22 1.53 18.41
N ILE A 40 -2.66 2.72 18.88
CA ILE A 40 -2.11 4.00 18.46
C ILE A 40 -1.13 4.46 19.52
N MET A 41 0.16 4.34 19.25
CA MET A 41 1.22 4.53 20.22
C MET A 41 2.09 5.73 19.88
N ALA A 42 2.22 6.66 20.83
CA ALA A 42 3.22 7.71 20.75
C ALA A 42 4.59 7.14 21.15
N VAL A 43 5.52 7.11 20.19
CA VAL A 43 6.93 6.78 20.44
C VAL A 43 7.67 8.01 20.96
N ASP A 44 7.22 9.18 20.52
CA ASP A 44 7.67 10.49 20.96
C ASP A 44 6.46 11.36 21.28
N ASP A 45 6.58 12.23 22.28
CA ASP A 45 5.48 13.10 22.74
C ASP A 45 4.94 14.02 21.63
N SER A 46 5.74 14.35 20.63
CA SER A 46 5.32 15.14 19.48
C SER A 46 4.22 14.47 18.65
N PHE A 47 4.08 13.14 18.72
CA PHE A 47 3.02 12.42 18.03
C PHE A 47 1.65 12.59 18.67
N ARG A 48 1.57 12.91 19.98
CA ARG A 48 0.29 13.02 20.70
C ARG A 48 -0.68 14.02 20.08
N ARG A 49 -0.15 15.07 19.44
CA ARG A 49 -0.98 16.08 18.75
C ARG A 49 -1.73 15.53 17.53
N TYR A 50 -1.27 14.41 16.96
CA TYR A 50 -1.91 13.73 15.82
C TYR A 50 -2.92 12.67 16.25
N MET A 51 -2.95 12.31 17.52
CA MET A 51 -3.86 11.32 18.06
C MET A 51 -5.21 11.97 18.41
N LEU A 52 -6.28 11.28 18.07
CA LEU A 52 -7.63 11.64 18.50
C LEU A 52 -8.07 10.66 19.61
N ALA A 53 -8.37 11.17 20.81
CA ALA A 53 -8.73 10.33 21.94
C ALA A 53 -10.02 9.52 21.72
N SER A 54 -10.89 9.96 20.80
CA SER A 54 -12.16 9.33 20.45
C SER A 54 -12.10 8.48 19.16
N ALA A 55 -10.93 8.39 18.51
CA ALA A 55 -10.76 7.57 17.31
C ALA A 55 -10.17 6.19 17.65
N LYS A 56 -10.52 5.22 16.85
CA LYS A 56 -9.99 3.86 16.90
C LYS A 56 -9.71 3.34 15.49
N VAL A 57 -8.85 2.34 15.39
CA VAL A 57 -8.64 1.60 14.13
C VAL A 57 -9.90 0.82 13.79
N GLU A 58 -10.39 0.98 12.58
CA GLU A 58 -11.58 0.30 12.04
C GLU A 58 -11.16 -0.58 10.87
N GLN A 59 -11.58 -1.83 10.83
CA GLN A 59 -11.51 -2.66 9.63
C GLN A 59 -12.76 -2.39 8.80
N ILE A 60 -12.60 -1.74 7.65
CA ILE A 60 -13.74 -1.33 6.80
C ILE A 60 -14.05 -2.33 5.69
N ALA A 61 -13.08 -3.16 5.31
CA ALA A 61 -13.25 -4.24 4.35
C ALA A 61 -12.22 -5.35 4.62
N THR A 62 -12.54 -6.59 4.25
CA THR A 62 -11.66 -7.76 4.40
C THR A 62 -12.00 -8.86 3.39
N GLY A 63 -11.13 -9.86 3.27
CA GLY A 63 -11.32 -11.00 2.38
C GLY A 63 -10.48 -10.92 1.11
N PHE A 64 -9.47 -10.06 1.07
CA PHE A 64 -8.55 -9.89 -0.05
C PHE A 64 -7.37 -10.86 0.07
N ARG A 65 -6.59 -10.99 -1.02
CA ARG A 65 -5.36 -11.77 -1.05
C ARG A 65 -4.13 -10.92 -0.85
N TRP A 66 -4.13 -9.73 -1.43
CA TRP A 66 -3.07 -8.72 -1.27
C TRP A 66 -3.62 -7.35 -1.64
N ALA A 67 -4.15 -6.65 -0.64
CA ALA A 67 -4.71 -5.31 -0.78
C ALA A 67 -3.58 -4.29 -0.91
N GLU A 68 -3.60 -3.49 -1.98
CA GLU A 68 -2.56 -2.53 -2.37
C GLU A 68 -3.12 -1.27 -3.02
N GLY A 69 -2.27 -0.26 -3.13
CA GLY A 69 -2.50 0.95 -3.92
C GLY A 69 -3.77 1.72 -3.59
N PRO A 70 -4.06 2.03 -2.33
CA PRO A 70 -5.30 2.73 -1.98
C PRO A 70 -5.26 4.17 -2.49
N VAL A 71 -6.37 4.63 -3.07
CA VAL A 71 -6.55 6.01 -3.51
C VAL A 71 -7.95 6.52 -3.19
N TRP A 72 -8.02 7.74 -2.67
CA TRP A 72 -9.28 8.38 -2.27
C TRP A 72 -9.82 9.34 -3.33
N PHE A 73 -11.11 9.22 -3.63
CA PHE A 73 -11.88 10.11 -4.49
C PHE A 73 -12.86 10.91 -3.64
N GLY A 74 -12.49 12.15 -3.30
CA GLY A 74 -13.30 13.00 -2.42
C GLY A 74 -14.63 13.40 -3.02
N ASP A 75 -14.70 13.61 -4.34
CA ASP A 75 -15.91 14.05 -5.03
C ASP A 75 -17.03 13.01 -4.96
N THR A 76 -16.68 11.74 -4.98
CA THR A 76 -17.61 10.60 -4.91
C THR A 76 -17.58 9.91 -3.56
N ARG A 77 -16.72 10.35 -2.64
CA ARG A 77 -16.52 9.76 -1.31
C ARG A 77 -16.26 8.25 -1.36
N MET A 78 -15.38 7.86 -2.28
CA MET A 78 -15.01 6.45 -2.43
C MET A 78 -13.51 6.22 -2.32
N LEU A 79 -13.16 5.08 -1.73
CA LEU A 79 -11.82 4.51 -1.73
C LEU A 79 -11.73 3.45 -2.82
N LEU A 80 -10.70 3.51 -3.64
CA LEU A 80 -10.33 2.43 -4.56
C LEU A 80 -9.01 1.82 -4.09
N TRP A 81 -8.84 0.51 -4.34
CA TRP A 81 -7.59 -0.21 -4.11
C TRP A 81 -7.51 -1.45 -5.00
N SER A 82 -6.34 -1.98 -5.18
CA SER A 82 -6.10 -3.26 -5.85
C SER A 82 -6.23 -4.43 -4.89
N ASP A 83 -6.86 -5.51 -5.32
CA ASP A 83 -6.54 -6.87 -4.85
C ASP A 83 -5.77 -7.55 -5.98
N ILE A 84 -4.43 -7.47 -5.89
CA ILE A 84 -3.56 -7.78 -7.02
C ILE A 84 -3.75 -9.23 -7.49
N PRO A 85 -3.67 -10.26 -6.61
CA PRO A 85 -3.74 -11.65 -7.06
C PRO A 85 -5.12 -12.05 -7.60
N ASP A 86 -6.18 -11.41 -7.14
CA ASP A 86 -7.52 -11.63 -7.67
C ASP A 86 -7.81 -10.82 -8.95
N ASN A 87 -6.82 -10.03 -9.38
CA ASN A 87 -6.86 -9.26 -10.61
C ASN A 87 -8.06 -8.31 -10.68
N VAL A 88 -8.32 -7.60 -9.57
CA VAL A 88 -9.45 -6.67 -9.43
C VAL A 88 -9.04 -5.35 -8.82
N ILE A 89 -9.71 -4.27 -9.20
CA ILE A 89 -9.77 -3.03 -8.43
C ILE A 89 -11.08 -3.04 -7.66
N MET A 90 -10.98 -2.86 -6.36
CA MET A 90 -12.09 -2.82 -5.42
C MET A 90 -12.50 -1.38 -5.14
N ARG A 91 -13.73 -1.20 -4.67
CA ARG A 91 -14.30 0.08 -4.24
C ARG A 91 -15.00 -0.08 -2.90
N TRP A 92 -14.74 0.87 -2.01
CA TRP A 92 -15.55 1.10 -0.82
C TRP A 92 -16.23 2.47 -0.90
N ASP A 93 -17.52 2.50 -0.66
CA ASP A 93 -18.34 3.71 -0.65
C ASP A 93 -18.52 4.18 0.80
N GLU A 94 -18.07 5.40 1.13
CA GLU A 94 -18.12 5.91 2.50
C GLU A 94 -19.56 6.17 2.97
N ALA A 95 -20.47 6.54 2.08
CA ALA A 95 -21.82 6.87 2.48
C ALA A 95 -22.66 5.65 2.88
N THR A 96 -22.38 4.51 2.24
CA THR A 96 -23.13 3.26 2.47
C THR A 96 -22.35 2.22 3.27
N GLY A 97 -21.01 2.35 3.34
CA GLY A 97 -20.10 1.32 3.88
C GLY A 97 -19.96 0.10 2.98
N ALA A 98 -20.55 0.09 1.79
CA ALA A 98 -20.52 -1.06 0.90
C ALA A 98 -19.21 -1.21 0.15
N THR A 99 -18.76 -2.45 0.02
CA THR A 99 -17.61 -2.85 -0.81
C THR A 99 -18.09 -3.54 -2.07
N SER A 100 -17.50 -3.22 -3.21
CA SER A 100 -17.84 -3.81 -4.51
C SER A 100 -16.64 -3.83 -5.46
N VAL A 101 -16.71 -4.62 -6.52
CA VAL A 101 -15.73 -4.57 -7.61
C VAL A 101 -15.92 -3.27 -8.40
N PHE A 102 -14.82 -2.53 -8.59
CA PHE A 102 -14.79 -1.36 -9.48
C PHE A 102 -14.39 -1.75 -10.91
N ARG A 103 -13.36 -2.59 -11.06
CA ARG A 103 -12.88 -3.07 -12.37
C ARG A 103 -12.35 -4.50 -12.30
N GLN A 104 -12.74 -5.33 -13.25
CA GLN A 104 -12.25 -6.69 -13.46
C GLN A 104 -12.37 -7.08 -14.95
N PRO A 105 -11.27 -7.58 -15.60
CA PRO A 105 -9.92 -7.70 -15.06
C PRO A 105 -9.25 -6.34 -14.86
N ALA A 106 -8.30 -6.28 -13.90
CA ALA A 106 -7.51 -5.09 -13.59
C ALA A 106 -6.09 -5.14 -14.16
N ASN A 107 -5.72 -6.21 -14.87
CA ASN A 107 -4.38 -6.49 -15.38
C ASN A 107 -3.32 -6.51 -14.27
N TYR A 108 -3.69 -7.08 -13.11
CA TYR A 108 -2.88 -7.11 -11.91
C TYR A 108 -2.40 -5.70 -11.52
N ALA A 109 -3.34 -4.76 -11.48
CA ALA A 109 -3.04 -3.40 -11.06
C ALA A 109 -2.50 -3.38 -9.62
N ASN A 110 -1.55 -2.46 -9.34
CA ASN A 110 -0.99 -2.24 -8.02
C ASN A 110 -1.31 -0.82 -7.53
N GLY A 111 -0.37 0.12 -7.65
CA GLY A 111 -0.51 1.48 -7.18
C GLY A 111 -1.48 2.32 -8.00
N HIS A 112 -2.16 3.24 -7.33
CA HIS A 112 -3.10 4.15 -7.95
C HIS A 112 -2.86 5.59 -7.50
N ALA A 113 -3.19 6.53 -8.40
CA ALA A 113 -3.29 7.94 -8.09
C ALA A 113 -4.51 8.55 -8.75
N ARG A 114 -4.93 9.71 -8.26
CA ARG A 114 -5.96 10.54 -8.88
C ARG A 114 -5.28 11.66 -9.67
N ASP A 115 -5.72 11.91 -10.89
CA ASP A 115 -5.25 13.09 -11.62
C ASP A 115 -6.04 14.35 -11.27
N ARG A 116 -5.60 15.51 -11.79
CA ARG A 116 -6.23 16.81 -11.51
C ARG A 116 -7.66 16.94 -12.03
N GLN A 117 -8.07 16.08 -12.96
CA GLN A 117 -9.42 16.00 -13.50
C GLN A 117 -10.29 14.97 -12.77
N GLY A 118 -9.77 14.36 -11.71
CA GLY A 118 -10.49 13.37 -10.93
C GLY A 118 -10.52 11.97 -11.54
N ARG A 119 -9.60 11.65 -12.47
CA ARG A 119 -9.55 10.34 -13.13
C ARG A 119 -8.56 9.43 -12.43
N LEU A 120 -8.82 8.13 -12.50
CA LEU A 120 -7.94 7.11 -11.93
C LEU A 120 -6.74 6.87 -12.84
N ILE A 121 -5.54 6.99 -12.29
CA ILE A 121 -4.29 6.52 -12.88
C ILE A 121 -3.90 5.22 -12.19
N SER A 122 -3.47 4.21 -12.95
CA SER A 122 -3.13 2.88 -12.42
C SER A 122 -1.82 2.37 -12.97
N CYS A 123 -1.03 1.73 -12.11
CA CYS A 123 0.09 0.88 -12.46
C CYS A 123 -0.43 -0.53 -12.73
N GLU A 124 -0.23 -1.06 -13.94
CA GLU A 124 -0.65 -2.42 -14.30
C GLU A 124 0.58 -3.33 -14.45
N HIS A 125 0.69 -4.37 -13.63
CA HIS A 125 1.84 -5.28 -13.63
C HIS A 125 1.89 -6.13 -14.89
N ASP A 126 0.78 -6.80 -15.23
CA ASP A 126 0.75 -7.81 -16.26
C ASP A 126 0.89 -7.22 -17.68
N THR A 127 0.22 -6.12 -17.90
CA THR A 127 0.32 -5.37 -19.16
C THR A 127 1.48 -4.39 -19.18
N ARG A 128 2.25 -4.28 -18.06
CA ARG A 128 3.51 -3.54 -17.94
C ARG A 128 3.36 -2.08 -18.38
N ARG A 129 2.34 -1.39 -17.85
CA ARG A 129 1.98 -0.05 -18.32
C ARG A 129 1.34 0.83 -17.25
N ILE A 130 1.33 2.12 -17.53
CA ILE A 130 0.54 3.12 -16.81
C ILE A 130 -0.70 3.40 -17.62
N THR A 131 -1.86 3.34 -16.97
CA THR A 131 -3.16 3.62 -17.61
C THR A 131 -3.92 4.70 -16.89
N ARG A 132 -4.87 5.30 -17.61
CA ARG A 132 -5.87 6.22 -17.07
C ARG A 132 -7.25 5.72 -17.42
N THR A 133 -8.10 5.64 -16.40
CA THR A 133 -9.52 5.39 -16.59
C THR A 133 -10.21 6.72 -16.84
N GLU A 134 -10.80 6.89 -18.00
CA GLU A 134 -11.52 8.10 -18.41
C GLU A 134 -12.91 8.15 -17.75
N ASN A 135 -13.58 9.31 -17.82
CA ASN A 135 -14.90 9.49 -17.19
C ASN A 135 -16.01 8.64 -17.81
N ASP A 136 -15.83 8.20 -19.04
CA ASP A 136 -16.74 7.26 -19.73
C ASP A 136 -16.42 5.79 -19.46
N GLY A 137 -15.40 5.51 -18.61
CA GLY A 137 -14.95 4.18 -18.26
C GLY A 137 -13.92 3.58 -19.24
N SER A 138 -13.61 4.24 -20.35
CA SER A 138 -12.58 3.79 -21.29
C SER A 138 -11.19 3.89 -20.67
N ILE A 139 -10.24 3.10 -21.19
CA ILE A 139 -8.86 3.03 -20.69
C ILE A 139 -7.92 3.66 -21.71
N THR A 140 -7.21 4.69 -21.30
CA THR A 140 -6.12 5.30 -22.06
C THR A 140 -4.78 4.80 -21.54
N VAL A 141 -3.95 4.23 -22.41
CA VAL A 141 -2.56 3.90 -22.10
C VAL A 141 -1.74 5.20 -22.10
N LEU A 142 -1.07 5.49 -20.99
CA LEU A 142 -0.23 6.67 -20.82
C LEU A 142 1.25 6.38 -21.10
N ALA A 143 1.73 5.22 -20.68
CA ALA A 143 3.08 4.72 -20.94
C ALA A 143 3.10 3.19 -20.84
N ASP A 144 3.77 2.52 -21.77
CA ASP A 144 3.95 1.06 -21.79
C ASP A 144 5.38 0.64 -22.15
N ASN A 145 6.19 1.58 -22.59
CA ASN A 145 7.56 1.31 -22.97
C ASN A 145 8.48 2.53 -22.70
N PHE A 146 9.79 2.24 -22.61
CA PHE A 146 10.85 3.24 -22.61
C PHE A 146 11.92 2.82 -23.62
N GLU A 147 12.22 3.71 -24.57
CA GLU A 147 13.20 3.45 -25.67
C GLU A 147 12.91 2.14 -26.44
N GLY A 148 11.62 1.86 -26.68
CA GLY A 148 11.17 0.68 -27.43
C GLY A 148 11.20 -0.64 -26.66
N LYS A 149 11.53 -0.61 -25.36
CA LYS A 149 11.49 -1.78 -24.46
C LYS A 149 10.31 -1.65 -23.52
N PRO A 150 9.55 -2.75 -23.25
CA PRO A 150 8.44 -2.70 -22.30
C PRO A 150 8.94 -2.32 -20.91
N LEU A 151 8.12 -1.57 -20.15
CA LEU A 151 8.36 -1.31 -18.73
C LEU A 151 8.52 -2.64 -17.96
N ASN A 152 9.05 -2.62 -16.74
CA ASN A 152 9.14 -3.84 -15.94
C ASN A 152 7.76 -4.24 -15.40
N SER A 153 7.36 -3.72 -14.28
CA SER A 153 6.01 -3.84 -13.71
C SER A 153 5.77 -2.63 -12.82
N PRO A 154 5.24 -1.52 -13.38
CA PRO A 154 5.01 -0.31 -12.63
C PRO A 154 4.28 -0.61 -11.32
N ASN A 155 4.81 -0.06 -10.20
CA ASN A 155 4.41 -0.48 -8.87
C ASN A 155 3.61 0.61 -8.14
N ASP A 156 4.24 1.73 -7.77
CA ASP A 156 3.58 2.83 -7.08
C ASP A 156 3.70 4.14 -7.87
N ILE A 157 2.79 5.10 -7.59
CA ILE A 157 2.57 6.23 -8.49
C ILE A 157 2.06 7.46 -7.75
N VAL A 158 2.53 8.63 -8.15
CA VAL A 158 2.04 9.92 -7.65
C VAL A 158 1.89 10.91 -8.78
N VAL A 159 0.83 11.72 -8.71
CA VAL A 159 0.60 12.86 -9.62
C VAL A 159 0.97 14.13 -8.90
N ARG A 160 1.84 14.92 -9.51
CA ARG A 160 2.30 16.22 -9.00
C ARG A 160 1.33 17.33 -9.38
N SER A 161 1.41 18.48 -8.70
CA SER A 161 0.54 19.65 -8.95
C SER A 161 0.67 20.23 -10.37
N ASP A 162 1.82 20.03 -11.05
CA ASP A 162 2.02 20.38 -12.46
C ASP A 162 1.36 19.39 -13.45
N GLY A 163 0.76 18.30 -12.95
CA GLY A 163 0.14 17.23 -13.74
C GLY A 163 1.12 16.15 -14.21
N SER A 164 2.41 16.27 -13.90
CA SER A 164 3.37 15.20 -14.20
C SER A 164 3.10 13.98 -13.32
N ILE A 165 3.31 12.79 -13.92
CA ILE A 165 3.10 11.51 -13.27
C ILE A 165 4.47 10.89 -12.99
N TRP A 166 4.70 10.52 -11.73
CA TRP A 166 5.95 9.90 -11.29
C TRP A 166 5.64 8.51 -10.76
N PHE A 167 6.40 7.50 -11.21
CA PHE A 167 6.13 6.12 -10.81
C PHE A 167 7.41 5.29 -10.70
N THR A 168 7.35 4.26 -9.88
CA THR A 168 8.40 3.26 -9.71
C THR A 168 8.17 2.07 -10.62
N ASP A 169 9.25 1.47 -11.17
CA ASP A 169 9.17 0.36 -12.13
C ASP A 169 10.09 -0.81 -11.76
N PRO A 170 9.91 -1.43 -10.58
CA PRO A 170 10.61 -2.65 -10.23
C PRO A 170 10.03 -3.87 -10.96
N PRO A 171 10.71 -5.03 -10.97
CA PRO A 171 10.21 -6.25 -11.62
C PRO A 171 9.32 -7.11 -10.69
N PHE A 172 8.65 -6.54 -9.67
CA PHE A 172 7.93 -7.34 -8.68
C PHE A 172 6.79 -8.13 -9.32
N GLY A 173 5.94 -7.49 -10.10
CA GLY A 173 4.80 -8.09 -10.76
C GLY A 173 5.15 -9.11 -11.85
N ILE A 174 6.38 -9.13 -12.34
CA ILE A 174 6.86 -10.08 -13.35
C ILE A 174 7.87 -11.10 -12.82
N SER A 175 8.09 -11.13 -11.51
CA SER A 175 9.03 -12.08 -10.88
C SER A 175 8.43 -13.47 -10.66
N GLY A 176 7.11 -13.60 -10.64
CA GLY A 176 6.38 -14.83 -10.36
C GLY A 176 5.01 -14.88 -11.04
N PHE A 177 4.07 -15.60 -10.41
CA PHE A 177 2.71 -15.83 -10.94
C PHE A 177 1.61 -15.43 -9.93
N TYR A 178 1.96 -14.66 -8.91
CA TYR A 178 1.02 -14.25 -7.89
C TYR A 178 0.48 -12.83 -8.10
N GLU A 179 1.35 -11.92 -8.54
CA GLU A 179 1.01 -10.51 -8.78
C GLU A 179 1.05 -10.14 -10.27
N GLY A 180 0.99 -11.13 -11.15
CA GLY A 180 1.09 -11.00 -12.60
C GLY A 180 1.61 -12.27 -13.23
N HIS A 181 2.17 -12.19 -14.43
CA HIS A 181 2.79 -13.30 -15.13
C HIS A 181 4.30 -13.10 -15.25
N LYS A 182 5.04 -14.18 -14.98
CA LYS A 182 6.50 -14.16 -15.04
C LYS A 182 7.00 -13.72 -16.41
N ALA A 183 7.87 -12.70 -16.42
CA ALA A 183 8.53 -12.19 -17.60
C ALA A 183 9.97 -11.77 -17.30
N THR A 184 10.78 -11.59 -18.35
CA THR A 184 12.15 -11.12 -18.20
C THR A 184 12.18 -9.59 -18.22
N PRO A 185 12.79 -8.93 -17.20
CA PRO A 185 13.05 -7.51 -17.24
C PRO A 185 13.95 -7.13 -18.43
N GLN A 186 13.61 -6.07 -19.14
CA GLN A 186 14.39 -5.56 -20.28
C GLN A 186 14.99 -4.18 -20.00
N LEU A 187 14.53 -3.54 -18.93
CA LEU A 187 14.99 -2.24 -18.45
C LEU A 187 15.56 -2.35 -17.03
N PRO A 188 16.48 -1.47 -16.63
CA PRO A 188 16.84 -1.31 -15.23
C PRO A 188 15.62 -0.96 -14.36
N GLN A 189 15.77 -1.12 -13.04
CA GLN A 189 14.76 -0.71 -12.10
C GLN A 189 14.82 0.81 -11.94
N ASN A 190 13.93 1.51 -12.59
CA ASN A 190 13.94 2.96 -12.66
C ASN A 190 12.77 3.58 -11.88
N VAL A 191 12.92 4.85 -11.55
CA VAL A 191 11.80 5.75 -11.29
C VAL A 191 11.66 6.66 -12.50
N TYR A 192 10.45 6.76 -13.00
CA TYR A 192 10.15 7.54 -14.20
C TYR A 192 9.31 8.77 -13.89
N ARG A 193 9.43 9.78 -14.76
CA ARG A 193 8.53 10.93 -14.85
C ARG A 193 7.91 10.95 -16.24
N LEU A 194 6.60 10.96 -16.30
CA LEU A 194 5.82 11.20 -17.51
C LEU A 194 5.41 12.68 -17.56
N ASP A 195 5.81 13.34 -18.61
CA ASP A 195 5.47 14.74 -18.83
C ASP A 195 4.01 14.90 -19.26
N PRO A 196 3.21 15.80 -18.65
CA PRO A 196 1.78 15.90 -18.91
C PRO A 196 1.43 16.40 -20.31
N GLU A 197 2.29 17.22 -20.90
CA GLU A 197 2.03 17.85 -22.21
C GLU A 197 2.61 17.04 -23.36
N SER A 198 3.91 16.78 -23.32
CA SER A 198 4.63 16.08 -24.39
C SER A 198 4.42 14.56 -24.35
N ARG A 199 3.89 14.01 -23.26
CA ARG A 199 3.78 12.56 -23.03
C ARG A 199 5.14 11.84 -23.06
N LYS A 200 6.23 12.59 -22.93
CA LYS A 200 7.58 12.02 -22.91
C LYS A 200 7.86 11.39 -21.56
N LEU A 201 8.26 10.11 -21.59
CA LEU A 201 8.78 9.40 -20.45
C LEU A 201 10.27 9.68 -20.28
N SER A 202 10.71 9.93 -19.06
CA SER A 202 12.12 10.16 -18.72
C SER A 202 12.48 9.43 -17.43
N VAL A 203 13.69 8.88 -17.36
CA VAL A 203 14.26 8.32 -16.14
C VAL A 203 14.67 9.47 -15.23
N VAL A 204 14.18 9.48 -14.00
CA VAL A 204 14.59 10.44 -12.97
C VAL A 204 15.51 9.84 -11.91
N LEU A 205 15.42 8.51 -11.67
CA LEU A 205 16.33 7.75 -10.83
C LEU A 205 16.55 6.37 -11.46
N GLY A 206 17.83 5.94 -11.54
CA GLY A 206 18.23 4.62 -12.04
C GLY A 206 19.10 3.84 -11.05
N ASP A 207 19.28 4.35 -9.84
CA ASP A 207 20.21 3.83 -8.83
C ASP A 207 19.54 3.43 -7.51
N VAL A 208 18.22 3.24 -7.51
CA VAL A 208 17.42 2.77 -6.37
C VAL A 208 17.17 1.27 -6.50
N LYS A 209 17.54 0.50 -5.50
CA LYS A 209 17.39 -0.96 -5.50
C LYS A 209 15.99 -1.37 -5.06
N GLY A 210 15.19 -1.88 -5.98
CA GLY A 210 13.79 -2.22 -5.75
C GLY A 210 12.98 -1.00 -5.34
N PRO A 211 12.89 0.04 -6.21
CA PRO A 211 12.08 1.20 -5.91
C PRO A 211 10.63 0.78 -5.70
N ASN A 212 10.05 1.18 -4.55
CA ASN A 212 8.70 0.82 -4.14
C ASN A 212 7.87 2.09 -3.93
N GLY A 213 7.28 2.31 -2.77
CA GLY A 213 6.49 3.49 -2.49
C GLY A 213 7.22 4.81 -2.76
N LEU A 214 6.50 5.81 -3.26
CA LEU A 214 7.03 7.15 -3.46
C LEU A 214 6.00 8.21 -3.10
N CYS A 215 6.46 9.33 -2.55
CA CYS A 215 5.61 10.51 -2.36
C CYS A 215 6.43 11.80 -2.38
N PHE A 216 5.77 12.91 -2.65
CA PHE A 216 6.34 14.24 -2.46
C PHE A 216 6.04 14.79 -1.06
N SER A 217 6.92 15.67 -0.58
CA SER A 217 6.59 16.57 0.53
C SER A 217 5.39 17.47 0.17
N ALA A 218 4.72 18.04 1.16
CA ALA A 218 3.53 18.86 0.95
C ALA A 218 3.80 20.11 0.07
N ASP A 219 5.03 20.62 0.05
CA ASP A 219 5.47 21.72 -0.81
C ASP A 219 6.09 21.25 -2.14
N GLU A 220 6.09 19.95 -2.40
CA GLU A 220 6.66 19.28 -3.58
C GLU A 220 8.14 19.55 -3.84
N LYS A 221 8.89 20.02 -2.82
CA LYS A 221 10.32 20.28 -2.94
C LYS A 221 11.20 19.08 -2.60
N THR A 222 10.63 18.03 -2.03
CA THR A 222 11.33 16.77 -1.72
C THR A 222 10.56 15.61 -2.29
N LEU A 223 11.27 14.71 -2.99
CA LEU A 223 10.76 13.39 -3.35
C LEU A 223 11.33 12.35 -2.39
N TYR A 224 10.48 11.53 -1.83
CA TYR A 224 10.84 10.35 -1.04
C TYR A 224 10.58 9.09 -1.85
N VAL A 225 11.51 8.14 -1.80
CA VAL A 225 11.36 6.82 -2.47
C VAL A 225 11.86 5.73 -1.55
N VAL A 226 11.08 4.68 -1.40
CA VAL A 226 11.45 3.48 -0.66
C VAL A 226 12.43 2.65 -1.49
N GLU A 227 13.61 2.33 -0.92
CA GLU A 227 14.58 1.39 -1.47
C GLU A 227 14.40 0.03 -0.76
N SER A 228 13.46 -0.77 -1.26
CA SER A 228 13.00 -1.99 -0.60
C SER A 228 13.97 -3.18 -0.70
N ARG A 229 15.03 -3.08 -1.49
CA ARG A 229 16.07 -4.10 -1.68
C ARG A 229 17.46 -3.64 -1.24
N ALA A 230 17.55 -2.52 -0.53
CA ALA A 230 18.80 -2.10 0.11
C ALA A 230 19.29 -3.12 1.13
N THR A 231 20.59 -3.20 1.32
CA THR A 231 21.27 -4.07 2.29
C THR A 231 22.36 -3.28 3.03
N PRO A 232 22.58 -3.48 4.32
CA PRO A 232 21.93 -4.48 5.21
C PRO A 232 20.48 -4.14 5.57
N ASN A 233 20.09 -2.86 5.60
CA ASN A 233 18.75 -2.40 5.95
C ASN A 233 18.04 -1.81 4.72
N ARG A 234 16.71 -1.86 4.70
CA ARG A 234 15.89 -1.13 3.75
C ARG A 234 15.90 0.34 4.11
N LEU A 235 15.73 1.20 3.11
CA LEU A 235 15.89 2.64 3.29
C LEU A 235 14.69 3.40 2.72
N ILE A 236 14.44 4.59 3.27
CA ILE A 236 13.70 5.62 2.55
C ILE A 236 14.72 6.69 2.18
N LEU A 237 14.86 6.91 0.89
CA LEU A 237 15.75 7.92 0.32
C LEU A 237 14.99 9.20 0.03
N ALA A 238 15.68 10.33 0.08
CA ALA A 238 15.12 11.63 -0.24
C ALA A 238 16.00 12.40 -1.22
N TRP A 239 15.36 13.18 -2.08
CA TRP A 239 16.00 14.10 -3.03
C TRP A 239 15.31 15.45 -3.01
N ASP A 240 16.07 16.50 -3.23
CA ASP A 240 15.52 17.81 -3.51
C ASP A 240 15.05 17.88 -4.97
N VAL A 241 13.85 18.40 -5.18
CA VAL A 241 13.23 18.59 -6.50
C VAL A 241 13.54 20.01 -6.98
N VAL A 242 14.33 20.11 -8.04
CA VAL A 242 14.71 21.39 -8.66
C VAL A 242 14.47 21.31 -10.15
N ASP A 243 13.55 22.10 -10.68
CA ASP A 243 13.23 22.17 -12.12
C ASP A 243 12.98 20.76 -12.74
N ASN A 244 12.17 19.93 -12.06
CA ASN A 244 11.88 18.54 -12.41
C ASN A 244 13.11 17.59 -12.44
N THR A 245 14.24 18.02 -11.90
CA THR A 245 15.42 17.19 -11.67
C THR A 245 15.59 16.91 -10.17
N LEU A 246 16.25 15.78 -9.87
CA LEU A 246 16.48 15.35 -8.50
C LEU A 246 17.94 15.60 -8.12
N LYS A 247 18.16 16.26 -6.98
CA LYS A 247 19.49 16.62 -6.46
C LYS A 247 19.61 16.21 -4.98
N ASN A 248 20.83 16.23 -4.47
CA ASN A 248 21.11 16.07 -3.04
C ASN A 248 20.51 14.78 -2.45
N LYS A 249 20.80 13.63 -3.10
CA LYS A 249 20.42 12.30 -2.60
C LYS A 249 20.89 12.13 -1.14
N ARG A 250 19.99 11.67 -0.27
CA ARG A 250 20.29 11.36 1.13
C ARG A 250 19.47 10.20 1.65
N VAL A 251 20.00 9.47 2.60
CA VAL A 251 19.20 8.55 3.41
C VAL A 251 18.37 9.39 4.37
N HIS A 252 17.04 9.28 4.26
CA HIS A 252 16.12 9.96 5.15
C HIS A 252 15.75 9.09 6.34
N ILE A 253 15.48 7.80 6.09
CA ILE A 253 15.16 6.82 7.12
C ILE A 253 15.93 5.53 6.83
N ASP A 254 16.59 5.02 7.87
CA ASP A 254 17.05 3.64 7.93
C ASP A 254 15.97 2.82 8.62
N CYS A 255 15.42 1.84 7.90
CA CYS A 255 14.28 1.05 8.38
C CYS A 255 14.67 -0.01 9.43
N GLY A 256 15.96 -0.21 9.68
CA GLY A 256 16.45 -1.25 10.62
C GLY A 256 15.91 -2.63 10.25
N ASN A 257 15.24 -3.27 11.18
CA ASN A 257 14.65 -4.61 10.99
C ASN A 257 13.32 -4.58 10.22
N GLY A 258 12.74 -3.39 9.98
CA GLY A 258 11.48 -3.25 9.28
C GLY A 258 11.65 -3.06 7.79
N THR A 259 10.53 -2.92 7.10
CA THR A 259 10.48 -2.56 5.69
C THR A 259 9.32 -1.59 5.50
N ALA A 260 9.63 -0.40 4.99
CA ALA A 260 8.61 0.48 4.45
C ALA A 260 8.15 -0.06 3.08
N ASP A 261 6.89 0.21 2.73
CA ASP A 261 6.29 -0.16 1.44
C ASP A 261 5.67 1.09 0.80
N GLY A 262 4.35 1.24 0.74
CA GLY A 262 3.73 2.50 0.35
C GLY A 262 3.90 3.59 1.41
N ILE A 263 4.02 4.83 0.99
CA ILE A 263 4.27 5.97 1.88
C ILE A 263 3.42 7.19 1.48
N ALA A 264 3.02 7.99 2.47
CA ALA A 264 2.33 9.25 2.25
C ALA A 264 2.86 10.34 3.18
N CYS A 265 2.86 11.59 2.70
CA CYS A 265 3.26 12.76 3.47
C CYS A 265 2.03 13.50 4.02
N ASP A 266 2.12 14.06 5.24
CA ASP A 266 1.12 14.99 5.76
C ASP A 266 1.56 16.46 5.56
N MET A 267 0.67 17.40 5.90
CA MET A 267 0.92 18.84 5.76
C MET A 267 2.03 19.36 6.68
N ASP A 268 2.35 18.66 7.76
CA ASP A 268 3.43 19.00 8.67
C ASP A 268 4.78 18.38 8.25
N GLY A 269 4.79 17.63 7.14
CA GLY A 269 5.98 16.99 6.57
C GLY A 269 6.32 15.64 7.21
N ASN A 270 5.44 15.06 8.03
CA ASN A 270 5.68 13.72 8.53
C ASN A 270 5.41 12.70 7.42
N LEU A 271 6.22 11.63 7.40
CA LEU A 271 5.99 10.48 6.54
C LEU A 271 5.23 9.39 7.31
N TRP A 272 4.10 9.00 6.78
CA TRP A 272 3.30 7.87 7.21
C TRP A 272 3.64 6.71 6.29
N CYS A 273 4.15 5.63 6.85
CA CYS A 273 4.74 4.53 6.09
C CYS A 273 4.02 3.23 6.40
N GLY A 274 3.48 2.57 5.38
CA GLY A 274 3.10 1.17 5.47
C GLY A 274 4.31 0.34 5.86
N TRP A 275 4.13 -0.56 6.86
CA TRP A 275 5.25 -1.21 7.50
C TRP A 275 4.96 -2.67 7.82
N GLY A 276 6.00 -3.48 7.78
CA GLY A 276 5.95 -4.88 8.21
C GLY A 276 7.13 -5.66 7.66
N THR A 277 7.57 -6.68 8.37
CA THR A 277 8.49 -7.72 7.85
C THR A 277 8.57 -8.86 8.85
N GLY A 278 7.71 -9.87 8.68
CA GLY A 278 7.90 -11.17 9.31
C GLY A 278 7.72 -11.26 10.83
N SER A 279 7.31 -10.18 11.51
CA SER A 279 6.99 -10.22 12.93
C SER A 279 5.84 -9.26 13.26
N GLU A 280 4.95 -9.69 14.15
CA GLU A 280 3.72 -8.98 14.50
C GLU A 280 3.97 -7.56 15.05
N GLU A 281 5.07 -7.34 15.77
CA GLU A 281 5.43 -6.03 16.33
C GLU A 281 5.85 -5.02 15.25
N LEU A 282 6.17 -5.48 14.05
CA LEU A 282 6.51 -4.62 12.92
C LEU A 282 5.29 -4.26 12.07
N ASP A 283 4.20 -5.04 12.14
CA ASP A 283 3.04 -4.86 11.28
C ASP A 283 2.25 -3.60 11.61
N GLY A 284 1.88 -2.86 10.58
CA GLY A 284 1.05 -1.66 10.68
C GLY A 284 1.65 -0.43 10.02
N VAL A 285 1.65 0.71 10.70
CA VAL A 285 2.17 1.99 10.19
C VAL A 285 3.22 2.55 11.13
N ARG A 286 4.27 3.11 10.57
CA ARG A 286 5.25 3.94 11.29
C ARG A 286 5.17 5.37 10.82
N VAL A 287 5.23 6.31 11.75
CA VAL A 287 5.17 7.74 11.44
C VAL A 287 6.51 8.38 11.80
N PHE A 288 7.13 9.00 10.82
CA PHE A 288 8.42 9.66 10.97
C PHE A 288 8.25 11.16 10.78
N ASN A 289 8.89 11.94 11.65
CA ASN A 289 8.89 13.40 11.51
C ASN A 289 9.81 13.86 10.35
N PRO A 290 9.83 15.16 9.99
CA PRO A 290 10.68 15.68 8.92
C PRO A 290 12.18 15.45 9.09
N GLN A 291 12.63 15.11 10.31
CA GLN A 291 14.03 14.76 10.60
C GLN A 291 14.30 13.25 10.50
N GLY A 292 13.31 12.44 10.10
CA GLY A 292 13.43 11.00 9.97
C GLY A 292 13.37 10.23 11.32
N LYS A 293 12.96 10.90 12.41
CA LYS A 293 12.76 10.24 13.71
C LYS A 293 11.38 9.57 13.75
N ASN A 294 11.33 8.29 14.13
CA ASN A 294 10.05 7.63 14.41
C ASN A 294 9.37 8.28 15.61
N ILE A 295 8.18 8.81 15.40
CA ILE A 295 7.40 9.49 16.44
C ILE A 295 6.14 8.73 16.84
N GLY A 296 5.60 7.84 15.98
CA GLY A 296 4.36 7.14 16.25
C GLY A 296 4.22 5.81 15.55
N ILE A 297 3.39 4.95 16.10
CA ILE A 297 3.07 3.62 15.60
C ILE A 297 1.56 3.44 15.60
N ILE A 298 1.03 2.89 14.51
CA ILE A 298 -0.32 2.33 14.44
C ILE A 298 -0.13 0.83 14.21
N GLN A 299 -0.38 0.04 15.28
CA GLN A 299 -0.24 -1.41 15.21
C GLN A 299 -1.45 -2.02 14.50
N LEU A 300 -1.21 -2.90 13.53
CA LEU A 300 -2.23 -3.68 12.84
C LEU A 300 -1.96 -5.18 13.02
N PRO A 301 -2.96 -6.04 12.85
CA PRO A 301 -2.77 -7.49 12.97
C PRO A 301 -2.07 -8.10 11.76
N GLU A 302 -1.76 -7.32 10.74
CA GLU A 302 -1.14 -7.73 9.49
C GLU A 302 -0.34 -6.58 8.89
N ARG A 303 0.60 -6.92 8.02
CA ARG A 303 1.46 -5.94 7.34
C ARG A 303 0.61 -4.93 6.57
N CYS A 304 0.91 -3.65 6.76
CA CYS A 304 0.39 -2.58 5.92
C CYS A 304 1.30 -2.45 4.69
N ALA A 305 0.75 -2.75 3.51
CA ALA A 305 1.48 -2.65 2.26
C ALA A 305 1.47 -1.20 1.74
N ASN A 306 0.32 -0.52 1.80
CA ASN A 306 0.22 0.85 1.29
C ASN A 306 -0.84 1.64 2.06
N LEU A 307 -0.83 2.95 1.93
CA LEU A 307 -1.77 3.82 2.63
C LEU A 307 -2.01 5.13 1.88
N CYS A 308 -3.17 5.73 2.12
CA CYS A 308 -3.47 7.07 1.64
C CYS A 308 -4.29 7.85 2.65
N PHE A 309 -4.22 9.17 2.57
CA PHE A 309 -5.13 10.06 3.27
C PHE A 309 -6.40 10.30 2.46
N GLY A 310 -7.53 10.32 3.14
CA GLY A 310 -8.82 10.64 2.54
C GLY A 310 -9.80 11.20 3.56
N GLY A 311 -11.10 11.08 3.27
CA GLY A 311 -12.15 11.77 4.00
C GLY A 311 -12.26 13.24 3.61
N GLU A 312 -13.30 13.91 4.07
CA GLU A 312 -13.61 15.30 3.70
C GLU A 312 -12.48 16.27 4.07
N GLN A 313 -11.86 16.07 5.24
CA GLN A 313 -10.77 16.90 5.75
C GLN A 313 -9.38 16.37 5.42
N ARG A 314 -9.27 15.28 4.63
CA ARG A 314 -8.02 14.55 4.37
C ARG A 314 -7.30 14.12 5.66
N ASN A 315 -8.05 13.77 6.68
CA ASN A 315 -7.59 13.36 8.00
C ASN A 315 -8.04 11.94 8.38
N ARG A 316 -8.54 11.19 7.43
CA ARG A 316 -8.82 9.77 7.55
C ARG A 316 -7.74 8.99 6.81
N LEU A 317 -6.92 8.28 7.58
CA LEU A 317 -5.90 7.40 7.02
C LEU A 317 -6.56 6.09 6.61
N PHE A 318 -6.38 5.68 5.37
CA PHE A 318 -6.76 4.37 4.86
C PHE A 318 -5.50 3.53 4.68
N MET A 319 -5.52 2.30 5.16
CA MET A 319 -4.38 1.38 5.22
C MET A 319 -4.75 0.08 4.51
N ALA A 320 -4.15 -0.16 3.35
CA ALA A 320 -4.26 -1.43 2.64
C ALA A 320 -3.26 -2.40 3.28
N SER A 321 -3.79 -3.45 3.91
CA SER A 321 -3.00 -4.37 4.72
C SER A 321 -3.34 -5.79 4.32
N SER A 322 -2.37 -6.47 3.70
CA SER A 322 -2.48 -7.88 3.26
C SER A 322 -3.89 -8.31 2.83
N THR A 323 -4.75 -8.67 3.79
CA THR A 323 -6.09 -9.20 3.51
C THR A 323 -7.24 -8.23 3.79
N SER A 324 -6.94 -7.01 4.26
CA SER A 324 -7.97 -6.08 4.75
C SER A 324 -7.64 -4.62 4.45
N ILE A 325 -8.67 -3.79 4.48
CA ILE A 325 -8.53 -2.33 4.53
C ILE A 325 -8.92 -1.86 5.92
N TYR A 326 -8.00 -1.12 6.54
CA TYR A 326 -8.25 -0.43 7.80
C TYR A 326 -8.37 1.06 7.60
N SER A 327 -9.04 1.74 8.52
CA SER A 327 -9.08 3.19 8.56
C SER A 327 -8.92 3.73 9.98
N LEU A 328 -8.38 4.95 10.07
CA LEU A 328 -8.21 5.67 11.32
C LEU A 328 -8.36 7.16 11.09
N TYR A 329 -9.21 7.81 11.85
CA TYR A 329 -9.19 9.28 11.91
C TYR A 329 -8.03 9.78 12.77
N VAL A 330 -7.28 10.72 12.24
CA VAL A 330 -6.13 11.35 12.89
C VAL A 330 -6.26 12.87 12.87
N ASN A 331 -5.54 13.55 13.76
CA ASN A 331 -5.45 15.02 13.76
C ASN A 331 -4.28 15.52 12.89
N ALA A 332 -4.06 14.85 11.76
CA ALA A 332 -3.14 15.24 10.70
C ALA A 332 -3.92 15.35 9.39
N GLN A 333 -3.52 16.25 8.50
CA GLN A 333 -4.05 16.32 7.15
C GLN A 333 -3.03 15.79 6.16
N GLY A 334 -3.42 14.87 5.28
CA GLY A 334 -2.57 14.43 4.19
C GLY A 334 -2.18 15.59 3.27
N ALA A 335 -0.99 15.54 2.71
CA ALA A 335 -0.55 16.51 1.73
C ALA A 335 -1.55 16.60 0.56
N LYS A 336 -1.87 17.81 0.12
CA LYS A 336 -2.72 18.05 -1.04
C LYS A 336 -1.81 18.14 -2.26
N LEU A 337 -1.67 17.04 -2.97
CA LEU A 337 -0.87 17.03 -4.19
C LEU A 337 -1.72 17.38 -5.43
N VAL A 338 -2.98 16.95 -5.47
CA VAL A 338 -3.88 17.17 -6.63
C VAL A 338 -5.31 17.41 -6.16
#